data_b406d88184ef684d29bb18d75d205086
#
_entry.id   b406d88184ef684d29bb18d75d205086
#
_cell.length_a   1.000
_cell.length_b   1.000
_cell.length_c   1.000
_cell.angle_alpha   90.00
_cell.angle_beta   90.00
_cell.angle_gamma   90.00
#
_symmetry.space_group_name_H-M   'P 1'
#
loop_
_entity.id
_entity.type
_entity.pdbx_description
1 polymer ?
#
loop_
_entity_poly.entity_id
_entity_poly.type
_entity_poly.pdbx_seq_one_letter_code
_entity_poly.pdbx_strand_id
1 'polypeptide(L)'
;MFYVNVEGAVYKDDKWLIIRRGSKEEHAGGLLSLVGGTVEDRGDSKGIFESTLHRELFEEVGVRVERVEYLQNTSFRLDKGGAVINLVFLCEWKEGEPFRKSPDEVEAIYWMTTEEVIRHPETPPWLLDSIKDADQKRKVAYLEY
;
A
#
# COMPACT_ATOMS: atom_id res chain seq x y z
N MET A 1 -5.05 22.68 1.01
CA MET A 1 -5.82 21.51 1.50
C MET A 1 -5.04 20.24 1.25
N PHE A 2 -5.05 19.35 2.21
CA PHE A 2 -4.41 18.04 2.07
C PHE A 2 -5.44 16.92 2.03
N TYR A 3 -5.21 15.99 1.13
CA TYR A 3 -5.85 14.67 1.20
C TYR A 3 -4.86 13.74 1.89
N VAL A 4 -5.35 12.86 2.74
CA VAL A 4 -4.51 11.89 3.44
C VAL A 4 -4.81 10.50 2.87
N ASN A 5 -3.77 9.82 2.41
CA ASN A 5 -3.86 8.47 1.85
C ASN A 5 -3.02 7.52 2.70
N VAL A 6 -3.48 6.29 2.87
CA VAL A 6 -2.74 5.23 3.55
C VAL A 6 -2.53 4.06 2.62
N GLU A 7 -1.37 3.42 2.73
CA GLU A 7 -1.03 2.22 1.96
C GLU A 7 -0.38 1.19 2.85
N GLY A 8 -0.55 -0.08 2.52
CA GLY A 8 0.09 -1.17 3.22
C GLY A 8 1.14 -1.89 2.39
N ALA A 9 2.37 -1.96 2.90
CA ALA A 9 3.37 -2.88 2.41
C ALA A 9 3.13 -4.19 3.15
N VAL A 10 2.35 -5.08 2.53
CA VAL A 10 1.89 -6.33 3.13
C VAL A 10 2.82 -7.46 2.70
N TYR A 11 3.42 -8.13 3.67
CA TYR A 11 4.29 -9.26 3.39
C TYR A 11 3.68 -10.58 3.85
N LYS A 12 3.98 -11.61 3.07
CA LYS A 12 3.70 -13.00 3.39
C LYS A 12 4.95 -13.78 2.97
N ASP A 13 5.62 -14.41 3.95
CA ASP A 13 6.92 -15.04 3.72
C ASP A 13 7.92 -14.01 3.14
N ASP A 14 8.51 -14.25 1.99
CA ASP A 14 9.47 -13.36 1.35
C ASP A 14 8.86 -12.48 0.25
N LYS A 15 7.53 -12.36 0.21
CA LYS A 15 6.83 -11.67 -0.87
C LYS A 15 5.95 -10.54 -0.36
N TRP A 16 5.78 -9.55 -1.23
CA TRP A 16 4.94 -8.38 -1.03
C TRP A 16 3.68 -8.47 -1.87
N LEU A 17 2.58 -8.01 -1.29
CA LEU A 17 1.32 -7.88 -2.03
C LEU A 17 1.37 -6.64 -2.89
N ILE A 18 1.38 -6.83 -4.20
CA ILE A 18 1.48 -5.75 -5.18
C ILE A 18 0.28 -5.83 -6.11
N ILE A 19 -0.28 -4.68 -6.45
CA ILE A 19 -1.35 -4.61 -7.43
C ILE A 19 -0.90 -3.81 -8.66
N ARG A 20 -1.58 -4.05 -9.78
CA ARG A 20 -1.55 -3.16 -10.93
C ARG A 20 -2.79 -2.29 -10.84
N ARG A 21 -2.61 -0.98 -10.80
CA ARG A 21 -3.72 -0.04 -10.75
C ARG A 21 -4.50 -0.08 -12.06
N GLY A 22 -5.82 0.09 -11.97
CA GLY A 22 -6.66 0.16 -13.15
C GLY A 22 -6.17 1.23 -14.11
N SER A 23 -6.18 0.94 -15.41
CA SER A 23 -5.66 1.84 -16.45
C SER A 23 -6.41 3.18 -16.53
N LYS A 24 -7.64 3.24 -16.00
CA LYS A 24 -8.47 4.44 -15.99
C LYS A 24 -8.30 5.31 -14.76
N GLU A 25 -7.48 4.87 -13.79
CA GLU A 25 -7.21 5.67 -12.60
C GLU A 25 -6.48 6.95 -12.99
N GLU A 26 -6.89 8.09 -12.41
CA GLU A 26 -6.30 9.40 -12.70
C GLU A 26 -4.83 9.48 -12.36
N HIS A 27 -4.45 8.86 -11.22
CA HIS A 27 -3.05 8.86 -10.77
C HIS A 27 -2.46 7.47 -10.91
N ALA A 28 -1.33 7.40 -11.61
CA ALA A 28 -0.54 6.17 -11.76
C ALA A 28 -1.32 4.97 -12.33
N GLY A 29 -2.30 5.23 -13.21
CA GLY A 29 -3.05 4.17 -13.88
C GLY A 29 -2.15 3.22 -14.65
N GLY A 30 -2.34 1.91 -14.50
CA GLY A 30 -1.55 0.89 -15.15
C GLY A 30 -0.22 0.58 -14.51
N LEU A 31 0.21 1.35 -13.49
CA LEU A 31 1.46 1.11 -12.78
C LEU A 31 1.27 0.15 -11.60
N LEU A 32 2.35 -0.44 -11.14
CA LEU A 32 2.35 -1.25 -9.92
C LEU A 32 2.23 -0.35 -8.70
N SER A 33 1.60 -0.87 -7.65
CA SER A 33 1.31 -0.11 -6.44
C SER A 33 1.11 -1.03 -5.23
N LEU A 34 1.23 -0.45 -4.04
CA LEU A 34 0.69 -1.03 -2.82
C LEU A 34 -0.83 -0.81 -2.79
N VAL A 35 -1.51 -1.53 -1.92
CA VAL A 35 -2.96 -1.37 -1.72
C VAL A 35 -3.20 -0.31 -0.65
N GLY A 36 -4.14 0.57 -0.88
CA GLY A 36 -4.50 1.58 0.09
C GLY A 36 -5.70 2.41 -0.34
N GLY A 37 -5.89 3.53 0.31
CA GLY A 37 -6.99 4.42 0.00
C GLY A 37 -6.98 5.71 0.81
N THR A 38 -7.91 6.60 0.48
CA THR A 38 -8.02 7.91 1.10
C THR A 38 -8.72 7.81 2.45
N VAL A 39 -8.15 8.50 3.44
CA VAL A 39 -8.77 8.62 4.76
C VAL A 39 -9.98 9.54 4.64
N GLU A 40 -11.13 9.06 5.11
CA GLU A 40 -12.38 9.82 5.09
C GLU A 40 -12.71 10.34 6.49
N ASP A 41 -13.40 11.48 6.53
CA ASP A 41 -13.93 12.01 7.79
C ASP A 41 -15.06 11.10 8.28
N ARG A 42 -14.84 10.44 9.40
CA ARG A 42 -15.83 9.55 10.04
C ARG A 42 -16.12 10.00 11.47
N GLY A 43 -15.96 11.31 11.73
CA GLY A 43 -16.13 11.89 13.04
C GLY A 43 -14.96 11.62 13.96
N ASP A 44 -15.19 11.74 15.25
CA ASP A 44 -14.14 11.52 16.25
C ASP A 44 -13.81 10.02 16.32
N SER A 45 -12.55 9.70 16.18
CA SER A 45 -12.10 8.31 16.20
C SER A 45 -10.64 8.23 16.63
N LYS A 46 -10.23 7.03 17.04
CA LYS A 46 -8.86 6.73 17.40
C LYS A 46 -8.32 5.71 16.43
N GLY A 47 -7.10 5.91 15.95
CA GLY A 47 -6.47 4.97 15.01
C GLY A 47 -7.11 4.98 13.63
N ILE A 48 -7.46 6.17 13.13
CA ILE A 48 -8.14 6.30 11.83
C ILE A 48 -7.29 5.81 10.66
N PHE A 49 -5.95 5.96 10.72
CA PHE A 49 -5.09 5.48 9.64
C PHE A 49 -5.13 3.96 9.54
N GLU A 50 -4.96 3.29 10.68
CA GLU A 50 -4.96 1.82 10.73
C GLU A 50 -6.32 1.25 10.34
N SER A 51 -7.41 1.84 10.83
CA SER A 51 -8.76 1.37 10.48
C SER A 51 -9.07 1.58 9.00
N THR A 52 -8.62 2.68 8.42
CA THR A 52 -8.75 2.93 6.98
C THR A 52 -7.99 1.88 6.18
N LEU A 53 -6.77 1.59 6.61
CA LEU A 53 -5.94 0.59 5.94
C LEU A 53 -6.58 -0.80 5.96
N HIS A 54 -7.06 -1.24 7.14
CA HIS A 54 -7.75 -2.53 7.27
C HIS A 54 -8.97 -2.60 6.35
N ARG A 55 -9.76 -1.53 6.31
CA ARG A 55 -10.96 -1.45 5.48
C ARG A 55 -10.61 -1.53 3.99
N GLU A 56 -9.64 -0.73 3.54
CA GLU A 56 -9.26 -0.69 2.12
C GLU A 56 -8.66 -2.02 1.65
N LEU A 57 -7.82 -2.64 2.45
CA LEU A 57 -7.26 -3.95 2.12
C LEU A 57 -8.36 -5.00 1.95
N PHE A 58 -9.34 -4.98 2.83
CA PHE A 58 -10.45 -5.93 2.75
C PHE A 58 -11.38 -5.61 1.57
N GLU A 59 -11.73 -4.33 1.35
CA GLU A 59 -12.63 -3.92 0.28
C GLU A 59 -12.04 -4.13 -1.11
N GLU A 60 -10.75 -3.88 -1.29
CA GLU A 60 -10.14 -3.95 -2.61
C GLU A 60 -9.66 -5.35 -2.98
N VAL A 61 -9.06 -6.07 -2.04
CA VAL A 61 -8.42 -7.36 -2.35
C VAL A 61 -8.78 -8.52 -1.40
N GLY A 62 -9.66 -8.28 -0.43
CA GLY A 62 -10.14 -9.35 0.45
C GLY A 62 -9.13 -9.87 1.45
N VAL A 63 -8.14 -9.07 1.81
CA VAL A 63 -7.04 -9.48 2.69
C VAL A 63 -7.16 -8.82 4.06
N ARG A 64 -6.83 -9.57 5.11
CA ARG A 64 -6.68 -9.06 6.47
C ARG A 64 -5.23 -9.15 6.90
N VAL A 65 -4.79 -8.15 7.65
CA VAL A 65 -3.39 -8.03 8.10
C VAL A 65 -3.31 -7.90 9.60
N GLU A 66 -2.12 -8.10 10.14
CA GLU A 66 -1.77 -7.89 11.54
C GLU A 66 -0.39 -7.24 11.64
N ARG A 67 0.03 -6.86 12.85
CA ARG A 67 1.33 -6.22 13.10
C ARG A 67 1.54 -4.99 12.22
N VAL A 68 0.54 -4.11 12.21
CA VAL A 68 0.57 -2.88 11.42
C VAL A 68 1.49 -1.87 12.10
N GLU A 69 2.57 -1.48 11.42
CA GLU A 69 3.55 -0.53 11.92
C GLU A 69 3.76 0.60 10.93
N TYR A 70 3.86 1.82 11.44
CA TYR A 70 4.18 2.95 10.59
C TYR A 70 5.57 2.78 9.96
N LEU A 71 5.70 3.04 8.66
CA LEU A 71 6.95 2.92 7.93
C LEU A 71 7.50 4.28 7.51
N GLN A 72 6.75 5.02 6.69
CA GLN A 72 7.21 6.29 6.14
C GLN A 72 6.05 7.12 5.63
N ASN A 73 6.34 8.37 5.30
CA ASN A 73 5.36 9.22 4.62
C ASN A 73 6.04 10.03 3.52
N THR A 74 5.24 10.43 2.54
CA THR A 74 5.65 11.33 1.47
C THR A 74 4.49 12.27 1.17
N SER A 75 4.77 13.31 0.42
CA SER A 75 3.71 14.18 -0.07
C SER A 75 3.96 14.56 -1.52
N PHE A 76 2.89 14.82 -2.24
CA PHE A 76 2.98 15.29 -3.61
C PHE A 76 1.80 16.22 -3.93
N ARG A 77 2.01 17.10 -4.89
CA ARG A 77 0.97 18.03 -5.33
C ARG A 77 0.09 17.40 -6.40
N LEU A 78 -1.19 17.76 -6.37
CA LEU A 78 -2.14 17.40 -7.41
C LEU A 78 -2.20 18.51 -8.45
N ASP A 79 -2.31 18.16 -9.73
CA ASP A 79 -2.42 19.10 -10.84
C ASP A 79 -3.64 20.01 -10.69
N LYS A 80 -4.73 19.47 -10.15
CA LYS A 80 -5.99 20.17 -9.93
C LYS A 80 -6.02 21.03 -8.66
N GLY A 81 -4.89 21.12 -7.95
CA GLY A 81 -4.79 21.87 -6.68
C GLY A 81 -4.92 20.97 -5.47
N GLY A 82 -4.28 21.37 -4.38
CA GLY A 82 -4.16 20.59 -3.17
C GLY A 82 -2.96 19.64 -3.22
N ALA A 83 -2.76 18.91 -2.16
CA ALA A 83 -1.65 17.97 -2.02
C ALA A 83 -2.11 16.69 -1.33
N VAL A 84 -1.39 15.61 -1.56
CA VAL A 84 -1.62 14.33 -0.89
C VAL A 84 -0.49 14.08 0.10
N ILE A 85 -0.86 13.69 1.31
CA ILE A 85 0.08 13.10 2.28
C ILE A 85 -0.17 11.60 2.22
N ASN A 86 0.86 10.84 1.87
CA ASN A 86 0.77 9.40 1.77
C ASN A 86 1.53 8.75 2.91
N LEU A 87 0.84 7.92 3.70
CA LEU A 87 1.40 7.20 4.84
C LEU A 87 1.50 5.73 4.48
N VAL A 88 2.68 5.16 4.63
CA VAL A 88 2.91 3.74 4.33
C VAL A 88 3.14 2.98 5.63
N PHE A 89 2.45 1.85 5.77
CA PHE A 89 2.53 0.96 6.92
C PHE A 89 3.10 -0.39 6.49
N LEU A 90 3.95 -0.95 7.33
CA LEU A 90 4.43 -2.33 7.19
C LEU A 90 3.42 -3.24 7.86
N CYS A 91 2.93 -4.26 7.15
CA CYS A 91 1.88 -5.15 7.65
C CYS A 91 2.22 -6.61 7.34
N GLU A 92 1.86 -7.50 8.26
CA GLU A 92 1.96 -8.93 8.01
C GLU A 92 0.61 -9.46 7.53
N TRP A 93 0.62 -10.25 6.45
CA TRP A 93 -0.58 -10.96 6.00
C TRP A 93 -1.07 -11.90 7.10
N LYS A 94 -2.36 -11.84 7.39
CA LYS A 94 -2.99 -12.70 8.40
C LYS A 94 -3.88 -13.75 7.78
N GLU A 95 -4.79 -13.33 6.89
CA GLU A 95 -5.72 -14.24 6.23
C GLU A 95 -6.30 -13.63 4.96
N GLY A 96 -6.86 -14.47 4.13
CA GLY A 96 -7.52 -14.10 2.89
C GLY A 96 -6.64 -14.31 1.67
N GLU A 97 -7.15 -15.09 0.71
CA GLU A 97 -6.51 -15.20 -0.60
C GLU A 97 -6.86 -13.96 -1.41
N PRO A 98 -5.88 -13.15 -1.83
CA PRO A 98 -6.18 -11.91 -2.56
C PRO A 98 -6.96 -12.16 -3.84
N PHE A 99 -7.98 -11.35 -4.07
CA PHE A 99 -8.74 -11.38 -5.32
C PHE A 99 -9.25 -9.98 -5.66
N ARG A 100 -9.60 -9.76 -6.91
CA ARG A 100 -10.04 -8.45 -7.42
C ARG A 100 -11.49 -8.17 -7.01
N LYS A 101 -11.68 -7.64 -5.81
CA LYS A 101 -13.01 -7.21 -5.35
C LYS A 101 -13.47 -5.92 -6.02
N SER A 102 -12.51 -5.08 -6.44
CA SER A 102 -12.77 -3.81 -7.11
C SER A 102 -12.05 -3.82 -8.47
N PRO A 103 -12.60 -4.50 -9.49
CA PRO A 103 -11.91 -4.67 -10.77
C PRO A 103 -11.55 -3.37 -11.49
N ASP A 104 -12.31 -2.29 -11.26
CA ASP A 104 -12.02 -0.98 -11.87
C ASP A 104 -10.79 -0.33 -11.26
N GLU A 105 -10.53 -0.57 -9.97
CA GLU A 105 -9.39 0.00 -9.25
C GLU A 105 -8.17 -0.91 -9.31
N VAL A 106 -8.38 -2.22 -9.36
CA VAL A 106 -7.33 -3.24 -9.32
C VAL A 106 -7.41 -4.10 -10.58
N GLU A 107 -6.45 -3.93 -11.48
CA GLU A 107 -6.39 -4.69 -12.72
C GLU A 107 -5.78 -6.07 -12.53
N ALA A 108 -4.79 -6.20 -11.65
CA ALA A 108 -4.11 -7.47 -11.39
C ALA A 108 -3.51 -7.46 -9.98
N ILE A 109 -3.27 -8.64 -9.44
CA ILE A 109 -2.69 -8.84 -8.11
C ILE A 109 -1.51 -9.79 -8.22
N TYR A 110 -0.43 -9.46 -7.52
CA TYR A 110 0.80 -10.26 -7.52
C TYR A 110 1.34 -10.41 -6.12
N TRP A 111 1.99 -11.53 -5.86
CA TRP A 111 2.93 -11.69 -4.75
C TRP A 111 4.32 -11.61 -5.35
N MET A 112 5.09 -10.60 -4.99
CA MET A 112 6.40 -10.33 -5.58
C MET A 112 7.47 -10.21 -4.52
N THR A 113 8.64 -10.79 -4.78
CA THR A 113 9.80 -10.59 -3.93
C THR A 113 10.31 -9.15 -4.08
N THR A 114 11.12 -8.68 -3.12
CA THR A 114 11.75 -7.37 -3.22
C THR A 114 12.50 -7.21 -4.54
N GLU A 115 13.26 -8.23 -4.95
CA GLU A 115 14.01 -8.20 -6.20
C GLU A 115 13.11 -8.07 -7.42
N GLU A 116 12.00 -8.80 -7.43
CA GLU A 116 11.04 -8.71 -8.53
C GLU A 116 10.43 -7.32 -8.65
N VAL A 117 10.09 -6.68 -7.52
CA VAL A 117 9.57 -5.31 -7.52
C VAL A 117 10.63 -4.34 -8.05
N ILE A 118 11.87 -4.46 -7.57
CA ILE A 118 12.97 -3.59 -7.98
C ILE A 118 13.21 -3.65 -9.49
N ARG A 119 13.13 -4.85 -10.06
CA ARG A 119 13.44 -5.08 -11.49
C ARG A 119 12.28 -4.85 -12.43
N HIS A 120 11.07 -4.73 -11.90
CA HIS A 120 9.89 -4.60 -12.78
C HIS A 120 9.86 -3.23 -13.45
N PRO A 121 9.72 -3.18 -14.80
CA PRO A 121 9.76 -1.91 -15.54
C PRO A 121 8.61 -0.95 -15.20
N GLU A 122 7.52 -1.45 -14.64
CA GLU A 122 6.36 -0.63 -14.28
C GLU A 122 6.28 -0.30 -12.79
N THR A 123 7.37 -0.53 -12.05
CA THR A 123 7.49 -0.10 -10.66
C THR A 123 7.89 1.38 -10.64
N PRO A 124 6.99 2.27 -10.19
CA PRO A 124 7.34 3.69 -10.13
C PRO A 124 8.31 3.97 -8.97
N PRO A 125 9.02 5.11 -9.02
CA PRO A 125 10.05 5.44 -8.01
C PRO A 125 9.54 5.43 -6.56
N TRP A 126 8.31 5.87 -6.32
CA TRP A 126 7.76 5.90 -4.98
C TRP A 126 7.46 4.50 -4.42
N LEU A 127 7.05 3.55 -5.27
CA LEU A 127 6.87 2.16 -4.85
C LEU A 127 8.22 1.50 -4.57
N LEU A 128 9.19 1.75 -5.43
CA LEU A 128 10.56 1.27 -5.24
C LEU A 128 11.10 1.69 -3.89
N ASP A 129 10.95 2.98 -3.56
CA ASP A 129 11.40 3.55 -2.30
C ASP A 129 10.69 2.90 -1.10
N SER A 130 9.37 2.77 -1.17
CA SER A 130 8.58 2.14 -0.09
C SER A 130 8.98 0.69 0.15
N ILE A 131 9.19 -0.09 -0.91
CA ILE A 131 9.57 -1.50 -0.80
C ILE A 131 11.00 -1.64 -0.23
N LYS A 132 11.92 -0.79 -0.64
CA LYS A 132 13.28 -0.80 -0.07
C LYS A 132 13.26 -0.50 1.42
N ASP A 133 12.50 0.49 1.84
CA ASP A 133 12.35 0.85 3.26
C ASP A 133 11.68 -0.28 4.04
N ALA A 134 10.63 -0.88 3.49
CA ALA A 134 9.93 -1.99 4.12
C ALA A 134 10.82 -3.22 4.29
N ASP A 135 11.57 -3.56 3.25
CA ASP A 135 12.52 -4.68 3.28
C ASP A 135 13.60 -4.46 4.35
N GLN A 136 14.14 -3.24 4.40
CA GLN A 136 15.16 -2.88 5.39
C GLN A 136 14.60 -2.97 6.82
N LYS A 137 13.40 -2.47 7.04
CA LYS A 137 12.76 -2.52 8.37
C LYS A 137 12.54 -3.96 8.83
N ARG A 138 12.12 -4.84 7.94
CA ARG A 138 11.96 -6.26 8.25
C ARG A 138 13.28 -6.91 8.61
N LYS A 139 14.36 -6.62 7.89
CA LYS A 139 15.68 -7.17 8.14
C LYS A 139 16.22 -6.76 9.50
N VAL A 140 16.06 -5.48 9.86
CA VAL A 140 16.48 -4.96 11.16
C VAL A 140 15.72 -5.64 12.29
N ALA A 141 14.41 -5.76 12.18
CA ALA A 141 13.57 -6.44 13.17
C ALA A 141 14.00 -7.91 13.35
N TYR A 142 14.38 -8.58 12.28
CA TYR A 142 14.85 -9.96 12.30
C TYR A 142 16.19 -10.12 13.06
N LEU A 143 17.05 -9.11 12.96
CA LEU A 143 18.37 -9.11 13.63
C LEU A 143 18.28 -8.80 15.12
N GLU A 144 17.21 -8.20 15.60
CA GLU A 144 17.00 -7.86 17.01
C GLU A 144 16.53 -9.05 17.85
N TYR A 145 16.21 -10.17 17.23
CA TYR A 145 15.84 -11.40 17.89
C TYR A 145 17.02 -12.41 17.85
#